data_231e016a6ec0efac70c9d1f24ded3003
#
_entry.id   231e016a6ec0efac70c9d1f24ded3003
#
_cell.length_a   1.000
_cell.length_b   1.000
_cell.length_c   1.000
_cell.angle_alpha   90.00
_cell.angle_beta   90.00
_cell.angle_gamma   90.00
#
_symmetry.space_group_name_H-M   'P 1'
#
loop_
_entity.id
_entity.type
_entity.pdbx_description
1 polymer ?
#
loop_
_entity_poly.entity_id
_entity_poly.type
_entity_poly.pdbx_seq_one_letter_code
_entity_poly.pdbx_strand_id
1 'polypeptide(L)'
;MNTMIRSNYLNTDIPVQMYEAYNEREEKVLIITHASLEHFLFDQLPTYMRNLKVSVRYSLETIYVSDTVASFLCKIEDTAGRVVFNTGESDRSLMKNDPIGMKNYIRIAKNRAIDAALIRYLDLPTVEG
;
A
#
# COMPACT_ATOMS: atom_id res chain seq x y z
N MET A 1 -15.83 3.78 4.78
CA MET A 1 -15.86 4.32 6.14
C MET A 1 -14.60 5.13 6.39
N ASN A 2 -14.76 6.38 6.72
CA ASN A 2 -13.64 7.26 7.05
C ASN A 2 -13.29 7.09 8.52
N THR A 3 -12.01 6.91 8.84
CA THR A 3 -11.55 6.72 10.20
C THR A 3 -10.12 7.22 10.37
N MET A 4 -9.68 7.28 11.62
CA MET A 4 -8.30 7.60 11.96
C MET A 4 -7.60 6.31 12.41
N ILE A 5 -6.37 6.11 11.96
CA ILE A 5 -5.58 4.94 12.34
C ILE A 5 -4.20 5.40 12.81
N ARG A 6 -3.68 4.74 13.83
CA ARG A 6 -2.41 5.11 14.44
C ARG A 6 -1.23 4.74 13.56
N SER A 7 -0.38 5.71 13.22
CA SER A 7 0.95 5.45 12.68
C SER A 7 1.96 5.48 13.83
N ASN A 8 2.54 4.34 14.15
CA ASN A 8 3.52 4.27 15.22
C ASN A 8 4.82 4.98 14.85
N TYR A 9 5.19 4.96 13.57
CA TYR A 9 6.40 5.64 13.13
C TYR A 9 6.26 7.17 13.21
N LEU A 10 5.12 7.72 12.74
CA LEU A 10 4.86 9.16 12.82
C LEU A 10 4.39 9.60 14.20
N ASN A 11 4.06 8.65 15.07
CA ASN A 11 3.54 8.88 16.41
C ASN A 11 2.28 9.76 16.42
N THR A 12 1.41 9.53 15.46
CA THR A 12 0.16 10.28 15.32
C THR A 12 -0.89 9.44 14.60
N ASP A 13 -2.14 9.86 14.71
CA ASP A 13 -3.23 9.26 13.95
C ASP A 13 -3.28 9.86 12.55
N ILE A 14 -3.54 9.03 11.56
CA ILE A 14 -3.66 9.47 10.16
C ILE A 14 -5.06 9.13 9.62
N PRO A 15 -5.59 9.97 8.73
CA PRO A 15 -6.89 9.71 8.13
C PRO A 15 -6.78 8.63 7.05
N VAL A 16 -7.64 7.64 7.11
CA VAL A 16 -7.73 6.59 6.09
C VAL A 16 -9.19 6.28 5.81
N GLN A 17 -9.43 5.68 4.65
CA GLN A 17 -10.71 5.15 4.26
C GLN A 17 -10.62 3.63 4.24
N MET A 18 -11.58 2.97 4.85
CA MET A 18 -11.60 1.51 4.94
C MET A 18 -12.89 0.96 4.34
N TYR A 19 -12.82 -0.27 3.88
CA TYR A 19 -13.98 -1.03 3.45
C TYR A 19 -13.99 -2.41 4.11
N GLU A 20 -15.19 -3.01 4.21
CA GLU A 20 -15.36 -4.34 4.76
C GLU A 20 -15.10 -5.40 3.69
N ALA A 21 -14.39 -6.45 4.08
CA ALA A 21 -14.13 -7.60 3.24
C ALA A 21 -14.18 -8.86 4.10
N TYR A 22 -14.11 -10.02 3.46
CA TYR A 22 -14.05 -11.30 4.16
C TYR A 22 -12.76 -12.01 3.79
N ASN A 23 -12.06 -12.54 4.79
CA ASN A 23 -10.86 -13.33 4.57
C ASN A 23 -11.21 -14.77 4.17
N GLU A 24 -10.19 -15.61 4.00
CA GLU A 24 -10.40 -17.02 3.61
C GLU A 24 -11.20 -17.83 4.65
N ARG A 25 -11.25 -17.38 5.89
CA ARG A 25 -12.01 -17.99 6.98
C ARG A 25 -13.42 -17.43 7.09
N GLU A 26 -13.84 -16.63 6.11
CA GLU A 26 -15.14 -15.93 6.13
C GLU A 26 -15.30 -14.97 7.31
N GLU A 27 -14.21 -14.56 7.93
CA GLU A 27 -14.22 -13.55 8.98
C GLU A 27 -14.21 -12.16 8.37
N LYS A 28 -15.01 -11.26 8.95
CA LYS A 28 -15.09 -9.87 8.53
C LYS A 28 -13.80 -9.15 8.91
N VAL A 29 -13.17 -8.50 7.93
CA VAL A 29 -11.96 -7.71 8.12
C VAL A 29 -12.15 -6.33 7.52
N LEU A 30 -11.39 -5.34 8.03
CA LEU A 30 -11.36 -3.98 7.48
C LEU A 30 -10.06 -3.82 6.68
N ILE A 31 -10.21 -3.32 5.47
CA ILE A 31 -9.08 -3.09 4.56
C ILE A 31 -8.99 -1.60 4.24
N ILE A 32 -7.77 -1.05 4.32
CA ILE A 32 -7.52 0.34 3.95
C ILE A 32 -7.56 0.43 2.42
N THR A 33 -8.29 1.42 1.88
CA THR A 33 -8.39 1.57 0.43
C THR A 33 -7.07 2.06 -0.16
N HIS A 34 -6.74 1.57 -1.36
CA HIS A 34 -5.59 2.07 -2.11
C HIS A 34 -5.67 3.58 -2.33
N ALA A 35 -6.85 4.08 -2.68
CA ALA A 35 -7.04 5.51 -2.94
C ALA A 35 -6.67 6.37 -1.73
N SER A 36 -7.02 5.95 -0.51
CA SER A 36 -6.66 6.72 0.67
C SER A 36 -5.17 6.65 1.00
N LEU A 37 -4.53 5.50 0.76
CA LEU A 37 -3.09 5.36 0.94
C LEU A 37 -2.32 6.21 -0.07
N GLU A 38 -2.75 6.21 -1.33
CA GLU A 38 -2.15 7.03 -2.37
C GLU A 38 -2.30 8.52 -2.06
N HIS A 39 -3.50 8.94 -1.66
CA HIS A 39 -3.76 10.31 -1.26
C HIS A 39 -2.87 10.72 -0.08
N PHE A 40 -2.74 9.86 0.92
CA PHE A 40 -1.87 10.13 2.06
C PHE A 40 -0.41 10.28 1.62
N LEU A 41 0.08 9.33 0.80
CA LEU A 41 1.48 9.33 0.36
C LEU A 41 1.85 10.60 -0.41
N PHE A 42 1.00 11.05 -1.35
CA PHE A 42 1.32 12.16 -2.22
C PHE A 42 0.94 13.52 -1.65
N ASP A 43 -0.17 13.61 -0.92
CA ASP A 43 -0.73 14.90 -0.53
C ASP A 43 -0.51 15.24 0.95
N GLN A 44 -0.44 14.25 1.84
CA GLN A 44 -0.39 14.49 3.28
C GLN A 44 0.96 14.16 3.91
N LEU A 45 1.56 13.03 3.55
CA LEU A 45 2.83 12.61 4.13
C LEU A 45 3.93 13.68 3.99
N PRO A 46 4.07 14.38 2.85
CA PRO A 46 5.07 15.44 2.74
C PRO A 46 4.96 16.52 3.82
N THR A 47 3.74 16.86 4.24
CA THR A 47 3.54 17.83 5.32
C THR A 47 4.02 17.30 6.66
N TYR A 48 3.67 16.06 7.01
CA TYR A 48 4.16 15.41 8.23
C TYR A 48 5.69 15.36 8.25
N MET A 49 6.29 14.94 7.14
CA MET A 49 7.73 14.78 7.07
C MET A 49 8.47 16.12 7.08
N ARG A 50 7.89 17.17 6.48
CA ARG A 50 8.46 18.50 6.52
C ARG A 50 8.55 19.01 7.95
N ASN A 51 7.52 18.77 8.76
CA ASN A 51 7.52 19.16 10.17
C ASN A 51 8.59 18.42 10.96
N LEU A 52 8.96 17.22 10.56
CA LEU A 52 10.03 16.43 11.15
C LEU A 52 11.40 16.71 10.52
N LYS A 53 11.45 17.57 9.48
CA LYS A 53 12.65 17.85 8.68
C LYS A 53 13.25 16.60 8.04
N VAL A 54 12.40 15.71 7.55
CA VAL A 54 12.75 14.45 6.91
C VAL A 54 12.15 14.42 5.53
N SER A 55 12.91 13.91 4.56
CA SER A 55 12.43 13.68 3.20
C SER A 55 12.23 12.19 2.96
N VAL A 56 11.14 11.84 2.27
CA VAL A 56 10.76 10.47 1.96
C VAL A 56 10.72 10.28 0.45
N ARG A 57 11.20 9.14 0.00
CA ARG A 57 11.06 8.74 -1.40
C ARG A 57 10.74 7.26 -1.50
N TYR A 58 10.09 6.88 -2.59
CA TYR A 58 9.85 5.49 -2.89
C TYR A 58 10.32 5.14 -4.30
N SER A 59 10.60 3.87 -4.52
CA SER A 59 10.97 3.34 -5.83
C SER A 59 10.33 1.98 -6.03
N LEU A 60 10.08 1.65 -7.29
CA LEU A 60 9.55 0.37 -7.71
C LEU A 60 10.59 -0.36 -8.55
N GLU A 61 10.76 -1.65 -8.25
CA GLU A 61 11.64 -2.52 -9.02
C GLU A 61 10.81 -3.71 -9.52
N THR A 62 10.97 -4.04 -10.79
CA THR A 62 10.31 -5.20 -11.37
C THR A 62 10.99 -6.46 -10.89
N ILE A 63 10.25 -7.36 -10.25
CA ILE A 63 10.74 -8.68 -9.90
C ILE A 63 10.50 -9.62 -11.07
N TYR A 64 9.28 -9.63 -11.58
CA TYR A 64 8.88 -10.53 -12.66
C TYR A 64 7.62 -10.01 -13.34
N VAL A 65 7.59 -10.05 -14.67
CA VAL A 65 6.39 -9.75 -15.45
C VAL A 65 6.30 -10.75 -16.59
N SER A 66 5.15 -11.40 -16.70
CA SER A 66 4.81 -12.29 -17.80
C SER A 66 3.44 -11.91 -18.37
N ASP A 67 2.93 -12.69 -19.30
CA ASP A 67 1.60 -12.48 -19.86
C ASP A 67 0.48 -12.67 -18.83
N THR A 68 0.76 -13.30 -17.68
CA THR A 68 -0.27 -13.61 -16.67
C THR A 68 0.05 -13.06 -15.31
N VAL A 69 1.32 -12.93 -14.92
CA VAL A 69 1.71 -12.56 -13.57
C VAL A 69 2.59 -11.31 -13.60
N ALA A 70 2.37 -10.41 -12.65
CA ALA A 70 3.24 -9.27 -12.41
C ALA A 70 3.62 -9.22 -10.93
N SER A 71 4.90 -8.97 -10.65
CA SER A 71 5.42 -8.86 -9.29
C SER A 71 6.42 -7.72 -9.21
N PHE A 72 6.25 -6.85 -8.21
CA PHE A 72 7.08 -5.67 -8.01
C PHE A 72 7.53 -5.57 -6.57
N LEU A 73 8.71 -4.99 -6.39
CA LEU A 73 9.24 -4.61 -5.09
C LEU A 73 9.13 -3.11 -4.95
N CYS A 74 8.56 -2.64 -3.85
CA CYS A 74 8.56 -1.23 -3.49
C CYS A 74 9.51 -1.01 -2.31
N LYS A 75 10.38 -0.03 -2.45
CA LYS A 75 11.26 0.44 -1.39
C LYS A 75 10.84 1.85 -1.01
N ILE A 76 10.66 2.10 0.29
CA ILE A 76 10.44 3.43 0.83
C ILE A 76 11.59 3.73 1.79
N GLU A 77 12.23 4.87 1.57
CA GLU A 77 13.33 5.30 2.43
C GLU A 77 13.21 6.77 2.76
N ASP A 78 13.75 7.15 3.92
CA ASP A 78 13.78 8.53 4.34
C ASP A 78 15.17 8.97 4.78
N THR A 79 15.34 10.28 4.94
CA THR A 79 16.63 10.86 5.33
C THR A 79 16.95 10.66 6.82
N ALA A 80 16.01 10.11 7.59
CA ALA A 80 16.24 9.71 8.97
C ALA A 80 16.86 8.31 9.09
N GLY A 81 17.06 7.63 7.95
CA GLY A 81 17.70 6.31 7.91
C GLY A 81 16.72 5.15 7.89
N ARG A 82 15.40 5.40 7.86
CA ARG A 82 14.41 4.33 7.78
C ARG A 82 14.30 3.83 6.35
N VAL A 83 14.39 2.52 6.19
CA VAL A 83 14.22 1.85 4.90
C VAL A 83 13.31 0.66 5.10
N VAL A 84 12.26 0.57 4.30
CA VAL A 84 11.35 -0.56 4.29
C VAL A 84 11.16 -1.07 2.87
N PHE A 85 10.88 -2.35 2.76
CA PHE A 85 10.59 -3.01 1.49
C PHE A 85 9.31 -3.81 1.62
N ASN A 86 8.56 -3.88 0.55
CA ASN A 86 7.50 -4.87 0.44
C ASN A 86 7.20 -5.16 -1.03
N THR A 87 6.50 -6.25 -1.26
CA THR A 87 6.19 -6.72 -2.60
C THR A 87 4.70 -6.65 -2.87
N GLY A 88 4.36 -6.54 -4.14
CA GLY A 88 2.99 -6.66 -4.62
C GLY A 88 2.97 -7.54 -5.84
N GLU A 89 1.93 -8.36 -5.94
CA GLU A 89 1.78 -9.33 -7.01
C GLU A 89 0.34 -9.36 -7.50
N SER A 90 0.16 -9.63 -8.77
CA SER A 90 -1.15 -9.93 -9.34
C SER A 90 -1.03 -11.02 -10.37
N ASP A 91 -2.09 -11.81 -10.50
CA ASP A 91 -2.20 -12.88 -11.49
C ASP A 91 -3.51 -12.70 -12.25
N ARG A 92 -3.40 -12.30 -13.52
CA ARG A 92 -4.58 -12.04 -14.35
C ARG A 92 -5.40 -13.29 -14.61
N SER A 93 -4.81 -14.47 -14.54
CA SER A 93 -5.53 -15.73 -14.73
C SER A 93 -6.55 -16.00 -13.62
N LEU A 94 -6.39 -15.37 -12.46
CA LEU A 94 -7.31 -15.45 -11.33
C LEU A 94 -8.44 -14.41 -11.39
N MET A 95 -8.39 -13.50 -12.36
CA MET A 95 -9.34 -12.37 -12.50
C MET A 95 -10.43 -12.65 -13.53
N LYS A 96 -10.97 -13.87 -13.54
CA LYS A 96 -11.90 -14.35 -14.58
C LYS A 96 -13.16 -13.50 -14.72
N ASN A 97 -13.62 -12.90 -13.63
CA ASN A 97 -14.84 -12.08 -13.60
C ASN A 97 -14.53 -10.59 -13.51
N ASP A 98 -13.28 -10.20 -13.77
CA ASP A 98 -12.85 -8.81 -13.68
C ASP A 98 -12.04 -8.43 -14.93
N PRO A 99 -12.73 -8.10 -16.05
CA PRO A 99 -12.03 -7.72 -17.29
C PRO A 99 -11.13 -6.49 -17.14
N ILE A 100 -11.53 -5.53 -16.29
CA ILE A 100 -10.74 -4.33 -16.04
C ILE A 100 -9.46 -4.68 -15.27
N GLY A 101 -9.56 -5.54 -14.25
CA GLY A 101 -8.41 -6.03 -13.51
C GLY A 101 -7.45 -6.81 -14.39
N MET A 102 -7.97 -7.70 -15.26
CA MET A 102 -7.15 -8.46 -16.21
C MET A 102 -6.33 -7.55 -17.12
N LYS A 103 -6.94 -6.46 -17.60
CA LYS A 103 -6.28 -5.48 -18.46
C LYS A 103 -5.21 -4.68 -17.72
N ASN A 104 -5.39 -4.47 -16.43
CA ASN A 104 -4.55 -3.59 -15.60
C ASN A 104 -3.73 -4.37 -14.56
N TYR A 105 -3.48 -5.66 -14.76
CA TYR A 105 -2.84 -6.50 -13.75
C TYR A 105 -1.44 -6.01 -13.33
N ILE A 106 -0.71 -5.39 -14.25
CA ILE A 106 0.61 -4.83 -13.95
C ILE A 106 0.47 -3.64 -12.98
N ARG A 107 -0.46 -2.73 -13.27
CA ARG A 107 -0.72 -1.59 -12.39
C ARG A 107 -1.21 -2.02 -11.02
N ILE A 108 -2.06 -3.04 -10.97
CA ILE A 108 -2.56 -3.60 -9.71
C ILE A 108 -1.39 -4.13 -8.87
N ALA A 109 -0.44 -4.84 -9.47
CA ALA A 109 0.73 -5.35 -8.77
C ALA A 109 1.59 -4.20 -8.21
N LYS A 110 1.81 -3.15 -9.01
CA LYS A 110 2.54 -1.96 -8.56
C LYS A 110 1.85 -1.29 -7.38
N ASN A 111 0.53 -1.09 -7.47
CA ASN A 111 -0.24 -0.47 -6.40
C ASN A 111 -0.20 -1.29 -5.12
N ARG A 112 -0.29 -2.61 -5.23
CA ARG A 112 -0.18 -3.51 -4.06
C ARG A 112 1.19 -3.41 -3.40
N ALA A 113 2.26 -3.29 -4.19
CA ALA A 113 3.60 -3.13 -3.64
C ALA A 113 3.74 -1.80 -2.89
N ILE A 114 3.24 -0.70 -3.46
CA ILE A 114 3.29 0.61 -2.83
C ILE A 114 2.48 0.61 -1.55
N ASP A 115 1.25 0.08 -1.58
CA ASP A 115 0.37 0.05 -0.41
C ASP A 115 0.99 -0.77 0.72
N ALA A 116 1.51 -1.94 0.41
CA ALA A 116 2.13 -2.81 1.41
C ALA A 116 3.38 -2.17 2.02
N ALA A 117 4.21 -1.52 1.19
CA ALA A 117 5.40 -0.83 1.66
C ALA A 117 5.03 0.37 2.53
N LEU A 118 4.00 1.14 2.14
CA LEU A 118 3.57 2.31 2.90
C LEU A 118 2.99 1.93 4.25
N ILE A 119 2.16 0.89 4.31
CA ILE A 119 1.63 0.37 5.58
C ILE A 119 2.77 -0.01 6.51
N ARG A 120 3.79 -0.66 5.98
CA ARG A 120 4.97 -1.04 6.75
C ARG A 120 5.80 0.16 7.18
N TYR A 121 6.00 1.13 6.29
CA TYR A 121 6.76 2.34 6.57
C TYR A 121 6.12 3.15 7.70
N LEU A 122 4.81 3.32 7.65
CA LEU A 122 4.04 4.05 8.66
C LEU A 122 3.85 3.26 9.95
N ASP A 123 4.16 1.96 9.93
CA ASP A 123 3.94 1.04 11.04
C ASP A 123 2.49 1.13 11.53
N LEU A 124 1.57 0.89 10.59
CA LEU A 124 0.14 0.86 10.89
C LEU A 124 -0.22 -0.47 11.54
N PRO A 125 -1.26 -0.50 12.39
CA PRO A 125 -1.77 -1.75 12.93
C PRO A 125 -2.11 -2.72 11.79
N THR A 126 -1.84 -4.00 11.99
CA THR A 126 -2.13 -5.01 10.98
C THR A 126 -3.64 -5.08 10.78
N VAL A 127 -4.07 -4.66 9.61
CA VAL A 127 -5.42 -4.85 9.14
C VAL A 127 -5.32 -6.01 8.16
N GLU A 128 -5.79 -7.17 8.60
CA GLU A 128 -5.76 -8.33 7.75
C GLU A 128 -6.62 -8.09 6.50
N GLY A 129 -5.99 -8.25 5.37
CA GLY A 129 -6.68 -8.19 4.11
C GLY A 129 -6.39 -9.43 3.31
#